data_a13ed33a2455dd0e519a8b22f48c7e4b
#
_entry.id   a13ed33a2455dd0e519a8b22f48c7e4b
#
_cell.length_a   1.000
_cell.length_b   1.000
_cell.length_c   1.000
_cell.angle_alpha   90.00
_cell.angle_beta   90.00
_cell.angle_gamma   90.00
#
_symmetry.space_group_name_H-M   'P 1'
#
loop_
_entity.id
_entity.type
_entity.pdbx_description
1 polymer ?
#
loop_
_entity_poly.entity_id
_entity_poly.type
_entity_poly.pdbx_seq_one_letter_code
_entity_poly.pdbx_strand_id
1 'polypeptide(L)'
;MNCEDLVNIPLLKKGLTLISGANGIRNNISWIYFADCVQCLDEEYNISELIHGGEMVIITNRSLTDDDNKIIDIIKVMYPKKIAAVVINENQISKKIADYCEELNLPLFELSVELHLIDFSQIVCKRLIEEESETHSREKLLTSILFVDNFNLFPE
;
A
#
# COMPACT_ATOMS: atom_id res chain seq x y z
N MET A 1 -6.91 -6.15 -4.49
CA MET A 1 -7.70 -5.09 -3.80
C MET A 1 -7.20 -3.73 -4.26
N ASN A 2 -8.09 -2.86 -4.69
CA ASN A 2 -7.72 -1.49 -5.00
C ASN A 2 -7.99 -0.56 -3.80
N CYS A 3 -7.60 0.72 -3.93
CA CYS A 3 -7.80 1.67 -2.84
C CYS A 3 -9.28 1.95 -2.55
N GLU A 4 -10.14 1.85 -3.57
CA GLU A 4 -11.58 1.99 -3.38
C GLU A 4 -12.15 0.85 -2.53
N ASP A 5 -11.71 -0.38 -2.78
CA ASP A 5 -12.08 -1.54 -1.96
C ASP A 5 -11.64 -1.37 -0.51
N LEU A 6 -10.46 -0.78 -0.32
CA LEU A 6 -9.90 -0.53 1.01
C LEU A 6 -10.83 0.33 1.87
N VAL A 7 -11.31 1.45 1.32
CA VAL A 7 -12.17 2.37 2.07
C VAL A 7 -13.57 1.81 2.31
N ASN A 8 -13.95 0.77 1.58
CA ASN A 8 -15.24 0.11 1.75
C ASN A 8 -15.21 -1.05 2.75
N ILE A 9 -14.05 -1.40 3.29
CA ILE A 9 -13.96 -2.39 4.36
C ILE A 9 -14.63 -1.81 5.61
N PRO A 10 -15.69 -2.46 6.16
CA PRO A 10 -16.46 -1.87 7.27
C PRO A 10 -15.63 -1.51 8.49
N LEU A 11 -14.62 -2.32 8.82
CA LEU A 11 -13.77 -2.09 9.99
C LEU A 11 -12.85 -0.88 9.80
N LEU A 12 -12.63 -0.43 8.56
CA LEU A 12 -11.74 0.69 8.25
C LEU A 12 -12.48 2.00 8.00
N LYS A 13 -13.79 1.97 7.78
CA LYS A 13 -14.56 3.17 7.40
C LYS A 13 -14.45 4.32 8.38
N LYS A 14 -14.34 4.04 9.67
CA LYS A 14 -14.26 5.07 10.70
C LYS A 14 -12.85 5.55 10.99
N GLY A 15 -11.85 4.77 10.57
CA GLY A 15 -10.47 5.05 10.93
C GLY A 15 -9.57 5.41 9.77
N LEU A 16 -10.04 5.32 8.53
CA LEU A 16 -9.25 5.61 7.35
C LEU A 16 -10.00 6.59 6.45
N THR A 17 -9.41 7.75 6.21
CA THR A 17 -10.02 8.82 5.44
C THR A 17 -9.15 9.19 4.24
N LEU A 18 -9.76 9.26 3.06
CA LEU A 18 -9.06 9.76 1.88
C LEU A 18 -8.94 11.29 1.96
N ILE A 19 -7.72 11.79 1.91
CA ILE A 19 -7.42 13.22 2.01
C ILE A 19 -7.25 13.84 0.63
N SER A 20 -6.51 13.19 -0.26
CA SER A 20 -6.27 13.70 -1.61
C SER A 20 -5.90 12.56 -2.55
N GLY A 21 -5.73 12.87 -3.83
CA GLY A 21 -5.36 11.88 -4.81
C GLY A 21 -6.48 10.96 -5.25
N ALA A 22 -7.73 11.44 -5.20
CA ALA A 22 -8.91 10.63 -5.53
C ALA A 22 -8.88 10.03 -6.93
N ASN A 23 -8.18 10.65 -7.88
CA ASN A 23 -8.06 10.11 -9.23
C ASN A 23 -7.31 8.78 -9.28
N GLY A 24 -6.51 8.47 -8.27
CA GLY A 24 -5.81 7.20 -8.15
C GLY A 24 -6.53 6.15 -7.30
N ILE A 25 -7.79 6.37 -6.97
CA ILE A 25 -8.53 5.50 -6.03
C ILE A 25 -8.64 4.04 -6.52
N ARG A 26 -8.45 3.81 -7.82
CA ARG A 26 -8.50 2.48 -8.39
C ARG A 26 -7.13 1.81 -8.49
N ASN A 27 -6.07 2.46 -8.00
CA ASN A 27 -4.75 1.83 -7.96
C ASN A 27 -4.83 0.52 -7.18
N ASN A 28 -4.25 -0.54 -7.74
CA ASN A 28 -4.25 -1.84 -7.10
C ASN A 28 -3.17 -1.92 -6.01
N ILE A 29 -3.56 -2.40 -4.84
CA ILE A 29 -2.65 -2.59 -3.71
C ILE A 29 -2.15 -4.02 -3.74
N SER A 30 -0.84 -4.20 -3.89
CA SER A 30 -0.21 -5.52 -3.87
C SER A 30 0.25 -5.94 -2.48
N TRP A 31 0.77 -4.99 -1.70
CA TRP A 31 1.26 -5.24 -0.35
C TRP A 31 1.36 -3.91 0.42
N ILE A 32 1.79 -3.98 1.66
CA ILE A 32 2.07 -2.78 2.46
C ILE A 32 3.58 -2.64 2.68
N TYR A 33 4.03 -1.40 2.81
CA TYR A 33 5.43 -1.08 3.06
C TYR A 33 5.50 0.02 4.13
N PHE A 34 6.24 -0.25 5.21
CA PHE A 34 6.43 0.72 6.29
C PHE A 34 7.68 1.55 6.02
N ALA A 35 7.51 2.83 5.70
CA ALA A 35 8.60 3.76 5.42
C ALA A 35 8.93 4.62 6.64
N ASP A 36 8.95 4.02 7.82
CA ASP A 36 9.16 4.74 9.08
C ASP A 36 10.63 4.83 9.50
N CYS A 37 11.52 4.28 8.69
CA CYS A 37 12.94 4.26 8.99
C CYS A 37 13.64 5.48 8.41
N VAL A 38 14.46 6.18 9.20
CA VAL A 38 15.28 7.30 8.73
C VAL A 38 16.23 6.87 7.60
N GLN A 39 16.63 5.60 7.58
CA GLN A 39 17.47 5.03 6.53
C GLN A 39 16.83 5.09 5.14
N CYS A 40 15.53 5.33 5.04
CA CYS A 40 14.85 5.54 3.76
C CYS A 40 15.43 6.72 2.98
N LEU A 41 16.08 7.65 3.66
CA LEU A 41 16.70 8.85 3.05
C LEU A 41 18.21 8.70 2.88
N ASP A 42 18.79 7.57 3.28
CA ASP A 42 20.22 7.33 3.16
C ASP A 42 20.55 6.91 1.72
N GLU A 43 21.54 7.56 1.12
CA GLU A 43 21.99 7.27 -0.24
C GLU A 43 22.53 5.84 -0.39
N GLU A 44 23.10 5.27 0.70
CA GLU A 44 23.58 3.89 0.71
C GLU A 44 22.43 2.88 0.70
N TYR A 45 21.24 3.31 1.10
CA TYR A 45 20.06 2.47 1.20
C TYR A 45 19.11 2.79 0.05
N ASN A 46 19.23 2.06 -1.03
CA ASN A 46 18.41 2.32 -2.21
C ASN A 46 16.99 1.76 -2.03
N ILE A 47 16.11 2.57 -1.46
CA ILE A 47 14.72 2.19 -1.21
C ILE A 47 13.98 1.81 -2.50
N SER A 48 14.39 2.37 -3.63
CA SER A 48 13.74 2.07 -4.91
C SER A 48 13.90 0.59 -5.30
N GLU A 49 14.92 -0.09 -4.81
CA GLU A 49 15.12 -1.52 -5.05
C GLU A 49 14.17 -2.39 -4.23
N LEU A 50 13.60 -1.84 -3.14
CA LEU A 50 12.67 -2.54 -2.25
C LEU A 50 11.22 -2.42 -2.70
N ILE A 51 10.94 -1.49 -3.59
CA ILE A 51 9.59 -1.22 -4.08
C ILE A 51 9.42 -1.89 -5.44
N HIS A 52 8.39 -2.73 -5.54
CA HIS A 52 8.11 -3.53 -6.74
C HIS A 52 6.90 -3.05 -7.54
N GLY A 53 6.12 -2.14 -6.95
CA GLY A 53 4.88 -1.63 -7.53
C GLY A 53 3.64 -2.11 -6.79
N GLY A 54 2.69 -1.20 -6.61
CA GLY A 54 1.43 -1.51 -5.94
C GLY A 54 1.50 -1.47 -4.41
N GLU A 55 2.62 -1.09 -3.82
CA GLU A 55 2.69 -1.00 -2.37
C GLU A 55 1.87 0.18 -1.84
N MET A 56 1.20 -0.06 -0.72
CA MET A 56 0.63 1.00 0.11
C MET A 56 1.68 1.38 1.15
N VAL A 57 2.18 2.60 1.06
CA VAL A 57 3.28 3.09 1.90
C VAL A 57 2.73 3.73 3.16
N ILE A 58 3.16 3.23 4.32
CA ILE A 58 2.70 3.72 5.62
C ILE A 58 3.82 4.50 6.30
N ILE A 59 3.55 5.75 6.66
CA ILE A 59 4.51 6.63 7.31
C ILE A 59 3.88 7.17 8.60
N THR A 60 4.39 6.74 9.74
CA THR A 60 3.86 7.14 11.05
C THR A 60 4.91 7.80 11.95
N ASN A 61 6.19 7.70 11.59
CA ASN A 61 7.28 8.23 12.39
C ASN A 61 7.30 9.77 12.33
N ARG A 62 7.12 10.42 13.49
CA ARG A 62 7.09 11.88 13.58
C ARG A 62 8.38 12.53 13.14
N SER A 63 9.53 11.89 13.32
CA SER A 63 10.79 12.44 12.82
C SER A 63 10.83 12.58 11.30
N LEU A 64 9.96 11.86 10.59
CA LEU A 64 9.75 12.02 9.15
C LEU A 64 8.58 12.95 8.86
N THR A 65 7.45 12.76 9.52
CA THR A 65 6.20 13.49 9.22
C THR A 65 6.23 14.94 9.71
N ASP A 66 7.11 15.31 10.64
CA ASP A 66 7.29 16.69 11.08
C ASP A 66 8.03 17.55 10.05
N ASP A 67 8.61 16.93 9.01
CA ASP A 67 9.31 17.63 7.95
C ASP A 67 8.71 17.25 6.60
N ASP A 68 7.96 18.18 6.00
CA ASP A 68 7.31 17.98 4.70
C ASP A 68 8.30 17.60 3.60
N ASN A 69 9.51 18.17 3.64
CA ASN A 69 10.51 17.88 2.62
C ASN A 69 10.98 16.44 2.67
N LYS A 70 11.09 15.86 3.87
CA LYS A 70 11.44 14.43 4.01
C LYS A 70 10.37 13.53 3.42
N ILE A 71 9.09 13.83 3.67
CA ILE A 71 7.98 13.08 3.12
C ILE A 71 7.95 13.19 1.59
N ILE A 72 8.12 14.40 1.08
CA ILE A 72 8.16 14.63 -0.37
C ILE A 72 9.31 13.86 -1.01
N ASP A 73 10.49 13.86 -0.40
CA ASP A 73 11.65 13.13 -0.91
C ASP A 73 11.40 11.62 -0.95
N ILE A 74 10.76 11.08 0.08
CA ILE A 74 10.38 9.66 0.11
C ILE A 74 9.41 9.35 -1.04
N ILE A 75 8.39 10.17 -1.22
CA ILE A 75 7.40 9.98 -2.29
C ILE A 75 8.05 10.09 -3.66
N LYS A 76 8.95 11.06 -3.86
CA LYS A 76 9.67 11.23 -5.12
C LYS A 76 10.48 9.99 -5.52
N VAL A 77 11.08 9.33 -4.55
CA VAL A 77 11.85 8.11 -4.79
C VAL A 77 10.94 6.93 -5.12
N MET A 78 9.81 6.82 -4.44
CA MET A 78 8.90 5.68 -4.57
C MET A 78 7.90 5.80 -5.72
N TYR A 79 7.46 7.01 -6.05
CA TYR A 79 6.41 7.22 -7.03
C TYR A 79 6.74 6.62 -8.41
N PRO A 80 7.96 6.76 -8.96
CA PRO A 80 8.30 6.14 -10.24
C PRO A 80 8.20 4.62 -10.24
N LYS A 81 8.23 4.00 -9.07
CA LYS A 81 8.06 2.54 -8.90
C LYS A 81 6.59 2.14 -8.79
N LYS A 82 5.66 3.07 -9.01
CA LYS A 82 4.21 2.82 -9.07
C LYS A 82 3.62 2.34 -7.75
N ILE A 83 3.94 3.01 -6.66
CA ILE A 83 3.25 2.76 -5.39
C ILE A 83 1.76 3.07 -5.53
N ALA A 84 0.92 2.36 -4.78
CA ALA A 84 -0.53 2.47 -4.90
C ALA A 84 -1.12 3.63 -4.10
N ALA A 85 -0.58 3.88 -2.91
CA ALA A 85 -1.14 4.86 -1.99
C ALA A 85 -0.13 5.18 -0.88
N VAL A 86 -0.41 6.26 -0.15
CA VAL A 86 0.34 6.65 1.05
C VAL A 86 -0.64 6.80 2.21
N VAL A 87 -0.25 6.30 3.38
CA VAL A 87 -1.03 6.41 4.62
C VAL A 87 -0.19 7.12 5.67
N ILE A 88 -0.72 8.17 6.25
CA ILE A 88 -0.07 8.96 7.31
C ILE A 88 -1.05 9.11 8.48
N ASN A 89 -0.53 9.13 9.70
CA ASN A 89 -1.37 9.31 10.89
C ASN A 89 -2.07 10.67 10.90
N GLU A 90 -3.24 10.72 11.54
CA GLU A 90 -3.97 11.96 11.68
C GLU A 90 -3.14 13.01 12.42
N ASN A 91 -3.38 14.29 12.08
CA ASN A 91 -2.64 15.43 12.59
C ASN A 91 -1.17 15.49 12.17
N GLN A 92 -0.75 14.65 11.22
CA GLN A 92 0.61 14.66 10.68
C GLN A 92 0.65 15.00 9.19
N ILE A 93 -0.50 15.24 8.57
CA ILE A 93 -0.59 15.59 7.16
C ILE A 93 -0.70 17.10 7.01
N SER A 94 0.29 17.71 6.37
CA SER A 94 0.23 19.12 6.03
C SER A 94 -0.53 19.34 4.72
N LYS A 95 -0.97 20.57 4.49
CA LYS A 95 -1.58 20.93 3.22
C LYS A 95 -0.62 20.72 2.05
N LYS A 96 0.67 21.00 2.25
CA LYS A 96 1.70 20.82 1.23
C LYS A 96 1.78 19.36 0.76
N ILE A 97 1.73 18.42 1.69
CA ILE A 97 1.75 17.00 1.36
C ILE A 97 0.47 16.58 0.63
N ALA A 98 -0.68 17.04 1.13
CA ALA A 98 -1.96 16.76 0.49
C ALA A 98 -2.00 17.26 -0.96
N ASP A 99 -1.57 18.49 -1.18
CA ASP A 99 -1.51 19.09 -2.53
C ASP A 99 -0.55 18.33 -3.44
N TYR A 100 0.60 17.91 -2.91
CA TYR A 100 1.60 17.17 -3.66
C TYR A 100 1.04 15.82 -4.14
N CYS A 101 0.38 15.09 -3.26
CA CYS A 101 -0.27 13.81 -3.61
C CYS A 101 -1.41 14.01 -4.61
N GLU A 102 -2.16 15.10 -4.48
CA GLU A 102 -3.20 15.44 -5.45
C GLU A 102 -2.64 15.66 -6.84
N GLU A 103 -1.53 16.38 -6.96
CA GLU A 103 -0.86 16.61 -8.24
C GLU A 103 -0.40 15.30 -8.89
N LEU A 104 0.04 14.34 -8.08
CA LEU A 104 0.50 13.05 -8.56
C LEU A 104 -0.63 12.06 -8.82
N ASN A 105 -1.87 12.40 -8.50
CA ASN A 105 -3.01 11.47 -8.50
C ASN A 105 -2.70 10.23 -7.64
N LEU A 106 -1.99 10.45 -6.54
CA LEU A 106 -1.60 9.41 -5.60
C LEU A 106 -2.51 9.47 -4.36
N PRO A 107 -3.32 8.44 -4.11
CA PRO A 107 -4.20 8.44 -2.94
C PRO A 107 -3.42 8.63 -1.65
N LEU A 108 -3.81 9.62 -0.88
CA LEU A 108 -3.28 9.90 0.44
C LEU A 108 -4.39 9.68 1.47
N PHE A 109 -4.16 8.76 2.39
CA PHE A 109 -5.09 8.41 3.45
C PHE A 109 -4.58 8.90 4.80
N GLU A 110 -5.51 9.35 5.63
CA GLU A 110 -5.25 9.68 7.02
C GLU A 110 -5.73 8.52 7.90
N LEU A 111 -4.84 8.03 8.76
CA LEU A 111 -5.15 6.98 9.71
C LEU A 111 -5.50 7.58 11.07
N SER A 112 -6.73 7.37 11.54
CA SER A 112 -7.18 7.85 12.84
C SER A 112 -6.41 7.21 13.98
N VAL A 113 -6.17 7.98 15.05
CA VAL A 113 -5.55 7.44 16.27
C VAL A 113 -6.42 6.39 16.95
N GLU A 114 -7.74 6.36 16.65
CA GLU A 114 -8.65 5.36 17.20
C GLU A 114 -8.49 4.00 16.53
N LEU A 115 -7.93 3.96 15.31
CA LEU A 115 -7.62 2.71 14.62
C LEU A 115 -6.12 2.44 14.77
N HIS A 116 -5.79 1.48 15.62
CA HIS A 116 -4.38 1.15 15.86
C HIS A 116 -3.70 0.63 14.60
N LEU A 117 -2.46 1.05 14.41
CA LEU A 117 -1.67 0.65 13.25
C LEU A 117 -1.59 -0.86 13.08
N ILE A 118 -1.45 -1.58 14.20
CA ILE A 118 -1.38 -3.04 14.15
C ILE A 118 -2.69 -3.67 13.64
N ASP A 119 -3.83 -3.14 14.08
CA ASP A 119 -5.14 -3.63 13.64
C ASP A 119 -5.38 -3.32 12.17
N PHE A 120 -5.05 -2.10 11.76
CA PHE A 120 -5.12 -1.68 10.37
C PHE A 120 -4.27 -2.60 9.48
N SER A 121 -3.03 -2.83 9.87
CA SER A 121 -2.10 -3.68 9.12
C SER A 121 -2.60 -5.12 9.00
N GLN A 122 -3.13 -5.67 10.09
CA GLN A 122 -3.68 -7.03 10.09
C GLN A 122 -4.89 -7.17 9.17
N ILE A 123 -5.80 -6.19 9.21
CA ILE A 123 -7.00 -6.20 8.36
C ILE A 123 -6.59 -6.18 6.88
N VAL A 124 -5.68 -5.30 6.52
CA VAL A 124 -5.24 -5.16 5.13
C VAL A 124 -4.46 -6.38 4.66
N CYS A 125 -3.48 -6.83 5.44
CA CYS A 125 -2.67 -7.98 5.08
C CYS A 125 -3.50 -9.24 4.94
N LYS A 126 -4.45 -9.46 5.85
CA LYS A 126 -5.34 -10.61 5.79
C LYS A 126 -6.15 -10.60 4.49
N ARG A 127 -6.68 -9.44 4.11
CA ARG A 127 -7.44 -9.31 2.88
C ARG A 127 -6.58 -9.59 1.65
N LEU A 128 -5.36 -9.05 1.63
CA LEU A 128 -4.43 -9.27 0.53
C LEU A 128 -4.02 -10.73 0.39
N ILE A 129 -3.76 -11.40 1.51
CA ILE A 129 -3.42 -12.83 1.53
C ILE A 129 -4.60 -13.67 1.05
N GLU A 130 -5.82 -13.38 1.47
CA GLU A 130 -7.02 -14.08 1.03
C GLU A 130 -7.21 -13.95 -0.49
N GLU A 131 -7.03 -12.76 -1.04
CA GLU A 131 -7.12 -12.54 -2.49
C GLU A 131 -6.04 -13.30 -3.26
N GLU A 132 -4.81 -13.29 -2.79
CA GLU A 132 -3.72 -14.03 -3.40
C GLU A 132 -3.98 -15.53 -3.37
N SER A 133 -4.46 -16.05 -2.24
CA SER A 133 -4.84 -17.47 -2.12
C SER A 133 -5.94 -17.86 -3.11
N GLU A 134 -6.96 -17.04 -3.27
CA GLU A 134 -8.03 -17.29 -4.21
C GLU A 134 -7.50 -17.32 -5.66
N THR A 135 -6.69 -16.34 -6.02
CA THR A 135 -6.07 -16.27 -7.34
C THR A 135 -5.19 -17.48 -7.60
N HIS A 136 -4.35 -17.84 -6.64
CA HIS A 136 -3.48 -19.00 -6.73
C HIS A 136 -4.27 -20.30 -6.88
N SER A 137 -5.34 -20.45 -6.10
CA SER A 137 -6.22 -21.63 -6.18
C SER A 137 -6.89 -21.73 -7.55
N ARG A 138 -7.35 -20.62 -8.11
CA ARG A 138 -7.94 -20.58 -9.45
C ARG A 138 -6.93 -20.95 -10.53
N GLU A 139 -5.74 -20.39 -10.46
CA GLU A 139 -4.66 -20.72 -11.41
C GLU A 139 -4.28 -22.18 -11.33
N LYS A 140 -4.16 -22.72 -10.13
CA LYS A 140 -3.86 -24.12 -9.92
C LYS A 140 -4.97 -25.03 -10.49
N LEU A 141 -6.22 -24.66 -10.29
CA LEU A 141 -7.34 -25.40 -10.84
C LEU A 141 -7.34 -25.40 -12.36
N LEU A 142 -7.14 -24.23 -12.97
CA LEU A 142 -7.05 -24.11 -14.42
C LEU A 142 -5.91 -24.94 -15.00
N THR A 143 -4.75 -24.90 -14.36
CA THR A 143 -3.61 -25.71 -14.77
C THR A 143 -3.93 -27.20 -14.71
N SER A 144 -4.60 -27.64 -13.66
CA SER A 144 -5.02 -29.04 -13.54
C SER A 144 -5.99 -29.45 -14.63
N ILE A 145 -6.92 -28.57 -15.01
CA ILE A 145 -7.86 -28.84 -16.09
C ILE A 145 -7.16 -28.91 -17.44
N LEU A 146 -6.24 -27.97 -17.71
CA LEU A 146 -5.54 -27.90 -19.00
C LEU A 146 -4.56 -29.03 -19.21
N PHE A 147 -3.97 -29.56 -18.15
CA PHE A 147 -2.92 -30.57 -18.20
C PHE A 147 -3.35 -31.91 -17.60
N VAL A 148 -4.62 -32.21 -17.62
CA VAL A 148 -5.13 -33.45 -17.03
C VAL A 148 -4.47 -34.70 -17.62
N ASP A 149 -4.19 -34.72 -18.94
CA ASP A 149 -3.55 -35.83 -19.58
C ASP A 149 -2.06 -35.95 -19.23
N ASN A 150 -1.47 -34.85 -18.78
CA ASN A 150 -0.08 -34.78 -18.36
C ASN A 150 0.08 -34.77 -16.84
N PHE A 151 -0.99 -35.03 -16.16
CA PHE A 151 -1.02 -34.93 -14.69
C PHE A 151 0.01 -35.84 -14.02
N ASN A 152 0.26 -37.02 -14.64
CA ASN A 152 1.22 -37.98 -14.10
C ASN A 152 2.66 -37.47 -14.11
N LEU A 153 2.98 -36.41 -14.81
CA LEU A 153 4.29 -35.79 -14.81
C LEU A 153 4.58 -35.08 -13.48
N PHE A 154 3.53 -34.79 -12.72
CA PHE A 154 3.61 -34.12 -11.42
C PHE A 154 2.87 -34.94 -10.38
N PRO A 155 3.45 -36.09 -9.97
CA PRO A 155 2.76 -37.06 -9.12
C PRO A 155 2.45 -36.54 -7.71
N GLU A 156 3.01 -35.43 -7.36
CA GLU A 156 2.69 -34.77 -6.10
C GLU A 156 1.62 -33.70 -6.36
#